data_72c2f80f8119806a8e7f37f85adf65dd
#
_entry.id   72c2f80f8119806a8e7f37f85adf65dd
#
_cell.length_a   1.000
_cell.length_b   1.000
_cell.length_c   1.000
_cell.angle_alpha   90.00
_cell.angle_beta   90.00
_cell.angle_gamma   90.00
#
_symmetry.space_group_name_H-M   'P 1'
#
loop_
_entity.id
_entity.type
_entity.pdbx_description
1 polymer ?
#
loop_
_entity_poly.entity_id
_entity_poly.type
_entity_poly.pdbx_seq_one_letter_code
_entity_poly.pdbx_strand_id
1 'polypeptide(L)'
;MLNGLKNAFRIKELREKILFTIAMLVVYRIGAHVPVPGIPFQGMLGLFSTDNNSVAAGAMALLNLFSGGALSYVSVFSLGIMPYITSSIILQMLQAVVPSLHELAREGEVGQTKITQYSRYLTLALAILNSVGYLFLFKSFGISFNGAGAPEIIFDLMIVGTLTSGAMLIMWIGELITQRGIGNGMSLIIFANIMAGLPQAIFSSTEGNAGGIITMVIICAIILLVIPLIVFLERGQRRIPVSYAKRVVGRRMMGGQTTYLPIKVNTAGVVPIIFASALLYFPAQIAVFFPGIGWIQAVASALSRGWLNWVLNVVLIVFFAYFYTSMVFNPDDTADNLKKQGGFIPGVRPGRATAAYIKNALNKITLPSAVFLALIAIVPSIIFSFTGNQLIQAFGGTSILIMVGVVLDTVDKLEGQIKMYDYDGFFK
;
A
#
# COMPACT_ATOMS: atom_id res chain seq x y z
N MET A 1 -5.89 -23.35 -1.51
CA MET A 1 -5.07 -22.43 -0.69
C MET A 1 -4.28 -23.15 0.40
N LEU A 2 -4.90 -23.79 1.40
CA LEU A 2 -4.17 -24.46 2.49
C LEU A 2 -3.20 -25.55 2.01
N ASN A 3 -3.58 -26.34 0.99
CA ASN A 3 -2.70 -27.35 0.38
C ASN A 3 -1.53 -26.71 -0.40
N GLY A 4 -1.74 -25.54 -1.02
CA GLY A 4 -0.67 -24.79 -1.68
C GLY A 4 0.38 -24.26 -0.68
N LEU A 5 -0.07 -23.66 0.43
CA LEU A 5 0.83 -23.20 1.49
C LEU A 5 1.63 -24.38 2.10
N LYS A 6 0.99 -25.54 2.32
CA LYS A 6 1.68 -26.73 2.84
C LYS A 6 2.74 -27.25 1.85
N ASN A 7 2.48 -27.16 0.55
CA ASN A 7 3.44 -27.52 -0.48
C ASN A 7 4.58 -26.49 -0.60
N ALA A 8 4.31 -25.19 -0.39
CA ALA A 8 5.34 -24.16 -0.38
C ALA A 8 6.45 -24.43 0.65
N PHE A 9 6.09 -24.91 1.85
CA PHE A 9 7.09 -25.26 2.88
C PHE A 9 7.91 -26.52 2.56
N ARG A 10 7.46 -27.38 1.62
CA ARG A 10 8.21 -28.55 1.17
C ARG A 10 9.33 -28.19 0.19
N ILE A 11 9.17 -27.12 -0.58
CA ILE A 11 10.17 -26.65 -1.55
C ILE A 11 11.19 -25.81 -0.79
N LYS A 12 12.46 -26.24 -0.79
CA LYS A 12 13.55 -25.62 -0.03
C LYS A 12 13.71 -24.13 -0.35
N GLU A 13 13.72 -23.77 -1.61
CA GLU A 13 13.90 -22.38 -2.04
C GLU A 13 12.74 -21.48 -1.62
N LEU A 14 11.49 -21.95 -1.71
CA LEU A 14 10.34 -21.18 -1.24
C LEU A 14 10.36 -21.01 0.28
N ARG A 15 10.73 -22.05 1.02
CA ARG A 15 10.87 -21.97 2.47
C ARG A 15 11.93 -20.95 2.89
N GLU A 16 13.07 -20.90 2.21
CA GLU A 16 14.11 -19.91 2.47
C GLU A 16 13.61 -18.48 2.22
N LYS A 17 12.86 -18.24 1.13
CA LYS A 17 12.26 -16.94 0.83
C LYS A 17 11.21 -16.54 1.88
N ILE A 18 10.34 -17.47 2.32
CA ILE A 18 9.34 -17.22 3.37
C ILE A 18 10.05 -16.85 4.68
N LEU A 19 11.02 -17.65 5.11
CA LEU A 19 11.77 -17.41 6.35
C LEU A 19 12.52 -16.08 6.30
N PHE A 20 13.15 -15.75 5.15
CA PHE A 20 13.80 -14.47 4.95
C PHE A 20 12.81 -13.29 5.09
N THR A 21 11.62 -13.39 4.48
CA THR A 21 10.59 -12.35 4.58
C THR A 21 10.15 -12.16 6.03
N ILE A 22 9.88 -13.24 6.75
CA ILE A 22 9.49 -13.18 8.16
C ILE A 22 10.63 -12.59 9.01
N ALA A 23 11.87 -13.02 8.80
CA ALA A 23 13.04 -12.50 9.52
C ALA A 23 13.20 -10.99 9.30
N MET A 24 13.04 -10.48 8.08
CA MET A 24 13.11 -9.05 7.78
C MET A 24 11.97 -8.26 8.43
N LEU A 25 10.76 -8.81 8.48
CA LEU A 25 9.63 -8.19 9.18
C LEU A 25 9.86 -8.15 10.71
N VAL A 26 10.49 -9.18 11.28
CA VAL A 26 10.88 -9.18 12.71
C VAL A 26 11.94 -8.11 12.98
N VAL A 27 12.98 -8.02 12.14
CA VAL A 27 14.00 -6.96 12.25
C VAL A 27 13.37 -5.57 12.17
N TYR A 28 12.44 -5.37 11.23
CA TYR A 28 11.67 -4.14 11.12
C TYR A 28 10.89 -3.84 12.41
N ARG A 29 10.22 -4.83 13.01
CA ARG A 29 9.46 -4.64 14.27
C ARG A 29 10.35 -4.32 15.44
N ILE A 30 11.52 -4.93 15.56
CA ILE A 30 12.52 -4.59 16.60
C ILE A 30 12.95 -3.13 16.43
N GLY A 31 13.30 -2.70 15.23
CA GLY A 31 13.69 -1.31 14.95
C GLY A 31 12.59 -0.28 15.25
N ALA A 32 11.30 -0.67 15.11
CA ALA A 32 10.18 0.20 15.47
C ALA A 32 10.05 0.48 16.98
N HIS A 33 10.77 -0.22 17.82
CA HIS A 33 10.80 -0.02 19.28
C HIS A 33 12.11 0.60 19.77
N VAL A 34 13.08 0.84 18.88
CA VAL A 34 14.34 1.49 19.25
C VAL A 34 14.13 3.01 19.30
N PRO A 35 14.17 3.65 20.48
CA PRO A 35 13.91 5.07 20.62
C PRO A 35 15.02 5.91 19.98
N VAL A 36 14.67 7.10 19.48
CA VAL A 36 15.64 8.09 19.01
C VAL A 36 16.43 8.63 20.20
N PRO A 37 17.77 8.63 20.13
CA PRO A 37 18.58 9.17 21.22
C PRO A 37 18.26 10.63 21.52
N GLY A 38 18.22 10.98 22.83
CA GLY A 38 18.01 12.36 23.27
C GLY A 38 16.54 12.78 23.48
N ILE A 39 15.57 11.91 23.21
CA ILE A 39 14.14 12.21 23.43
C ILE A 39 13.66 11.46 24.69
N PRO A 40 13.12 12.15 25.72
CA PRO A 40 12.57 11.51 26.89
C PRO A 40 11.26 10.79 26.56
N PHE A 41 11.23 9.47 26.74
CA PHE A 41 10.11 8.58 26.44
C PHE A 41 8.78 8.99 27.13
N GLN A 42 8.88 9.50 28.38
CA GLN A 42 7.70 9.83 29.20
C GLN A 42 6.90 11.03 28.65
N GLY A 43 7.53 11.97 27.95
CA GLY A 43 6.84 13.15 27.40
C GLY A 43 5.88 12.82 26.26
N MET A 44 6.11 11.75 25.54
CA MET A 44 5.32 11.40 24.36
C MET A 44 4.07 10.57 24.67
N LEU A 45 4.08 9.72 25.68
CA LEU A 45 2.88 8.97 26.10
C LEU A 45 1.75 9.90 26.50
N GLY A 46 2.06 11.07 27.07
CA GLY A 46 1.09 12.11 27.41
C GLY A 46 0.39 12.74 26.19
N LEU A 47 1.06 12.80 25.04
CA LEU A 47 0.50 13.41 23.81
C LEU A 47 -0.56 12.56 23.14
N PHE A 48 -0.43 11.23 23.24
CA PHE A 48 -1.40 10.30 22.71
C PHE A 48 -2.60 10.05 23.64
N SER A 49 -2.47 10.47 24.92
CA SER A 49 -3.53 10.34 25.94
C SER A 49 -4.33 11.60 26.20
N THR A 50 -3.89 12.78 25.70
CA THR A 50 -4.51 14.07 26.02
C THR A 50 -5.40 14.53 24.86
N ASP A 51 -6.63 14.89 25.18
CA ASP A 51 -7.68 15.51 24.35
C ASP A 51 -7.99 14.86 22.97
N ASN A 52 -8.97 13.98 23.00
CA ASN A 52 -9.53 13.24 21.85
C ASN A 52 -10.22 14.09 20.77
N ASN A 53 -10.26 15.42 20.86
CA ASN A 53 -11.05 16.28 19.97
C ASN A 53 -10.24 17.19 19.04
N SER A 54 -8.91 17.21 19.12
CA SER A 54 -8.09 18.06 18.25
C SER A 54 -7.85 17.41 16.88
N VAL A 55 -7.78 18.23 15.83
CA VAL A 55 -7.43 17.78 14.46
C VAL A 55 -6.04 17.15 14.44
N ALA A 56 -5.13 17.68 15.25
CA ALA A 56 -3.78 17.18 15.43
C ALA A 56 -3.77 15.73 15.98
N ALA A 57 -4.65 15.40 16.92
CA ALA A 57 -4.73 14.05 17.48
C ALA A 57 -5.18 13.01 16.44
N GLY A 58 -6.13 13.36 15.56
CA GLY A 58 -6.55 12.49 14.45
C GLY A 58 -5.45 12.27 13.41
N ALA A 59 -4.72 13.31 13.05
CA ALA A 59 -3.58 13.22 12.14
C ALA A 59 -2.45 12.37 12.75
N MET A 60 -2.17 12.57 14.04
CA MET A 60 -1.19 11.78 14.80
C MET A 60 -1.57 10.30 14.89
N ALA A 61 -2.86 9.98 15.09
CA ALA A 61 -3.34 8.60 15.12
C ALA A 61 -3.11 7.90 13.77
N LEU A 62 -3.38 8.58 12.65
CA LEU A 62 -3.09 8.05 11.31
C LEU A 62 -1.59 7.88 11.07
N LEU A 63 -0.75 8.86 11.47
CA LEU A 63 0.71 8.74 11.39
C LEU A 63 1.20 7.52 12.16
N ASN A 64 0.68 7.35 13.36
CA ASN A 64 1.05 6.23 14.23
C ASN A 64 0.62 4.88 13.63
N LEU A 65 -0.53 4.82 12.96
CA LEU A 65 -0.99 3.63 12.26
C LEU A 65 -0.03 3.22 11.12
N PHE A 66 0.34 4.18 10.26
CA PHE A 66 1.25 3.91 9.13
C PHE A 66 2.69 3.64 9.57
N SER A 67 3.11 4.15 10.73
CA SER A 67 4.38 3.81 11.35
C SER A 67 4.35 2.51 12.16
N GLY A 68 3.15 1.90 12.33
CA GLY A 68 2.97 0.67 13.11
C GLY A 68 3.20 0.84 14.61
N GLY A 69 2.84 2.01 15.15
CA GLY A 69 3.05 2.36 16.55
C GLY A 69 4.43 2.99 16.85
N ALA A 70 5.32 3.06 15.86
CA ALA A 70 6.68 3.55 16.04
C ALA A 70 6.73 5.04 16.46
N LEU A 71 5.72 5.83 16.06
CA LEU A 71 5.63 7.24 16.44
C LEU A 71 5.35 7.45 17.92
N SER A 72 4.51 6.62 18.55
CA SER A 72 4.23 6.71 19.99
C SER A 72 5.45 6.41 20.84
N TYR A 73 6.42 5.65 20.34
CA TYR A 73 7.70 5.38 20.98
C TYR A 73 8.81 6.33 20.53
N VAL A 74 8.53 7.28 19.63
CA VAL A 74 9.55 8.12 18.96
C VAL A 74 10.75 7.30 18.52
N SER A 75 10.47 6.21 17.84
CA SER A 75 11.51 5.29 17.41
C SER A 75 12.26 5.83 16.18
N VAL A 76 13.39 5.23 15.90
CA VAL A 76 14.18 5.48 14.68
C VAL A 76 13.30 5.30 13.43
N PHE A 77 12.28 4.45 13.49
CA PHE A 77 11.34 4.17 12.39
C PHE A 77 10.03 4.97 12.45
N SER A 78 9.98 6.07 13.23
CA SER A 78 8.77 6.92 13.37
C SER A 78 8.24 7.50 12.07
N LEU A 79 9.12 7.81 11.10
CA LEU A 79 8.72 8.24 9.75
C LEU A 79 7.99 7.14 8.97
N GLY A 80 8.18 5.89 9.36
CA GLY A 80 7.61 4.75 8.66
C GLY A 80 8.04 4.69 7.20
N ILE A 81 7.20 4.08 6.35
CA ILE A 81 7.43 3.89 4.92
C ILE A 81 6.90 5.05 4.06
N MET A 82 6.23 6.05 4.68
CA MET A 82 5.53 7.12 3.98
C MET A 82 6.42 7.92 3.00
N PRO A 83 7.67 8.32 3.33
CA PRO A 83 8.53 9.04 2.39
C PRO A 83 8.77 8.26 1.10
N TYR A 84 8.93 6.95 1.18
CA TYR A 84 9.13 6.10 0.01
C TYR A 84 7.85 5.93 -0.81
N ILE A 85 6.69 5.74 -0.16
CA ILE A 85 5.40 5.64 -0.85
C ILE A 85 5.15 6.91 -1.66
N THR A 86 5.30 8.08 -1.01
CA THR A 86 5.11 9.39 -1.66
C THR A 86 6.08 9.57 -2.85
N SER A 87 7.35 9.21 -2.68
CA SER A 87 8.35 9.23 -3.75
C SER A 87 7.94 8.32 -4.92
N SER A 88 7.51 7.11 -4.63
CA SER A 88 7.06 6.15 -5.64
C SER A 88 5.84 6.66 -6.42
N ILE A 89 4.86 7.26 -5.73
CA ILE A 89 3.68 7.88 -6.35
C ILE A 89 4.10 9.00 -7.29
N ILE A 90 4.94 9.93 -6.82
CA ILE A 90 5.41 11.07 -7.60
C ILE A 90 6.11 10.59 -8.87
N LEU A 91 7.02 9.62 -8.76
CA LEU A 91 7.74 9.09 -9.93
C LEU A 91 6.83 8.35 -10.90
N GLN A 92 5.87 7.57 -10.42
CA GLN A 92 4.90 6.90 -11.28
C GLN A 92 4.01 7.92 -12.02
N MET A 93 3.60 8.99 -11.36
CA MET A 93 2.87 10.07 -12.02
C MET A 93 3.75 10.81 -13.04
N LEU A 94 5.02 11.08 -12.71
CA LEU A 94 5.97 11.69 -13.64
C LEU A 94 6.26 10.81 -14.86
N GLN A 95 6.32 9.49 -14.72
CA GLN A 95 6.46 8.56 -15.85
C GLN A 95 5.29 8.65 -16.85
N ALA A 96 4.09 8.98 -16.37
CA ALA A 96 2.93 9.16 -17.26
C ALA A 96 2.95 10.49 -18.01
N VAL A 97 3.61 11.52 -17.45
CA VAL A 97 3.60 12.90 -17.99
C VAL A 97 4.88 13.23 -18.76
N VAL A 98 6.03 12.74 -18.28
CA VAL A 98 7.35 13.07 -18.82
C VAL A 98 7.80 12.01 -19.84
N PRO A 99 7.91 12.37 -21.15
CA PRO A 99 8.26 11.40 -22.21
C PRO A 99 9.57 10.68 -21.97
N SER A 100 10.61 11.37 -21.47
CA SER A 100 11.92 10.77 -21.21
C SER A 100 11.88 9.69 -20.13
N LEU A 101 11.04 9.83 -19.09
CA LEU A 101 10.85 8.81 -18.07
C LEU A 101 9.99 7.64 -18.59
N HIS A 102 9.07 7.93 -19.50
CA HIS A 102 8.27 6.90 -20.16
C HIS A 102 9.12 6.02 -21.07
N GLU A 103 10.03 6.62 -21.86
CA GLU A 103 10.99 5.89 -22.67
C GLU A 103 11.94 5.05 -21.81
N LEU A 104 12.47 5.63 -20.74
CA LEU A 104 13.30 4.93 -19.78
C LEU A 104 12.58 3.69 -19.17
N ALA A 105 11.29 3.81 -18.87
CA ALA A 105 10.50 2.68 -18.37
C ALA A 105 10.36 1.54 -19.40
N ARG A 106 10.44 1.85 -20.70
CA ARG A 106 10.39 0.87 -21.80
C ARG A 106 11.74 0.20 -22.09
N GLU A 107 12.84 0.72 -21.57
CA GLU A 107 14.19 0.11 -21.72
C GLU A 107 14.34 -1.23 -20.95
N GLY A 108 13.31 -1.72 -20.27
CA GLY A 108 13.33 -2.97 -19.52
C GLY A 108 14.06 -2.85 -18.16
N GLU A 109 14.85 -3.87 -17.78
CA GLU A 109 15.49 -3.93 -16.45
C GLU A 109 16.46 -2.77 -16.18
N VAL A 110 17.18 -2.31 -17.20
CA VAL A 110 18.15 -1.21 -17.06
C VAL A 110 17.43 0.10 -16.75
N GLY A 111 16.35 0.38 -17.45
CA GLY A 111 15.51 1.56 -17.21
C GLY A 111 14.83 1.51 -15.85
N GLN A 112 14.28 0.37 -15.46
CA GLN A 112 13.66 0.18 -14.14
C GLN A 112 14.67 0.38 -12.99
N THR A 113 15.92 -0.04 -13.15
CA THR A 113 16.98 0.18 -12.17
C THR A 113 17.26 1.67 -11.98
N LYS A 114 17.32 2.46 -13.06
CA LYS A 114 17.48 3.92 -12.99
C LYS A 114 16.29 4.60 -12.31
N ILE A 115 15.07 4.20 -12.64
CA ILE A 115 13.85 4.72 -12.01
C ILE A 115 13.86 4.44 -10.50
N THR A 116 14.27 3.24 -10.10
CA THR A 116 14.42 2.88 -8.68
C THR A 116 15.48 3.76 -8.00
N GLN A 117 16.59 4.08 -8.67
CA GLN A 117 17.58 5.01 -8.11
C GLN A 117 16.99 6.42 -7.92
N TYR A 118 16.24 6.95 -8.88
CA TYR A 118 15.57 8.23 -8.72
C TYR A 118 14.55 8.21 -7.56
N SER A 119 13.84 7.09 -7.39
CA SER A 119 12.94 6.88 -6.24
C SER A 119 13.70 6.96 -4.91
N ARG A 120 14.88 6.37 -4.81
CA ARG A 120 15.73 6.42 -3.60
C ARG A 120 16.19 7.84 -3.28
N TYR A 121 16.65 8.60 -4.28
CA TYR A 121 17.07 9.99 -4.08
C TYR A 121 15.90 10.88 -3.65
N LEU A 122 14.75 10.73 -4.29
CA LEU A 122 13.55 11.47 -3.92
C LEU A 122 13.06 11.07 -2.51
N THR A 123 13.14 9.79 -2.17
CA THR A 123 12.83 9.30 -0.82
C THR A 123 13.73 9.93 0.24
N LEU A 124 15.04 10.04 -0.04
CA LEU A 124 15.99 10.70 0.87
C LEU A 124 15.61 12.17 1.10
N ALA A 125 15.33 12.90 0.01
CA ALA A 125 14.93 14.31 0.10
C ALA A 125 13.63 14.48 0.91
N LEU A 126 12.62 13.64 0.64
CA LEU A 126 11.35 13.66 1.38
C LEU A 126 11.53 13.21 2.84
N ALA A 127 12.41 12.25 3.12
CA ALA A 127 12.70 11.82 4.48
C ALA A 127 13.34 12.93 5.31
N ILE A 128 14.27 13.71 4.74
CA ILE A 128 14.87 14.88 5.40
C ILE A 128 13.80 15.93 5.69
N LEU A 129 12.96 16.28 4.69
CA LEU A 129 11.89 17.26 4.87
C LEU A 129 10.90 16.83 5.98
N ASN A 130 10.50 15.56 5.97
CA ASN A 130 9.62 15.01 6.98
C ASN A 130 10.29 14.98 8.37
N SER A 131 11.57 14.62 8.45
CA SER A 131 12.32 14.61 9.72
C SER A 131 12.39 16.01 10.35
N VAL A 132 12.64 17.03 9.54
CA VAL A 132 12.62 18.43 10.00
C VAL A 132 11.22 18.80 10.49
N GLY A 133 10.17 18.42 9.77
CA GLY A 133 8.80 18.66 10.20
C GLY A 133 8.47 17.99 11.55
N TYR A 134 8.89 16.73 11.76
CA TYR A 134 8.72 16.05 13.06
C TYR A 134 9.51 16.74 14.19
N LEU A 135 10.69 17.24 13.89
CA LEU A 135 11.46 18.02 14.87
C LEU A 135 10.69 19.27 15.33
N PHE A 136 10.12 20.06 14.41
CA PHE A 136 9.28 21.21 14.76
C PHE A 136 8.05 20.81 15.58
N LEU A 137 7.45 19.70 15.22
CA LEU A 137 6.31 19.14 15.94
C LEU A 137 6.70 18.80 17.38
N PHE A 138 7.79 18.08 17.60
CA PHE A 138 8.26 17.72 18.93
C PHE A 138 8.57 18.98 19.78
N LYS A 139 9.18 19.99 19.19
CA LYS A 139 9.42 21.29 19.85
C LYS A 139 8.11 22.00 20.20
N SER A 140 7.09 21.96 19.36
CA SER A 140 5.80 22.61 19.63
C SER A 140 5.05 21.98 20.81
N PHE A 141 5.33 20.72 21.09
CA PHE A 141 4.78 20.00 22.26
C PHE A 141 5.62 20.19 23.53
N GLY A 142 6.62 21.07 23.51
CA GLY A 142 7.43 21.39 24.71
C GLY A 142 8.41 20.30 25.09
N ILE A 143 8.71 19.37 24.18
CA ILE A 143 9.76 18.38 24.40
C ILE A 143 11.09 19.09 24.28
N SER A 144 11.64 19.55 25.42
CA SER A 144 12.96 20.15 25.46
C SER A 144 14.03 19.07 25.48
N PHE A 145 14.94 19.16 24.52
CA PHE A 145 16.09 18.25 24.38
C PHE A 145 17.25 18.71 25.28
N ASN A 146 17.03 18.80 26.59
CA ASN A 146 18.06 19.21 27.55
C ASN A 146 18.90 17.99 27.98
N GLY A 147 19.85 17.62 27.16
CA GLY A 147 20.87 16.61 27.49
C GLY A 147 22.25 17.23 27.55
N ALA A 148 22.83 17.26 28.76
CA ALA A 148 24.27 17.35 28.99
C ALA A 148 25.09 18.40 28.22
N GLY A 149 24.68 19.69 28.23
CA GLY A 149 25.60 20.79 27.87
C GLY A 149 25.99 20.93 26.39
N ALA A 150 25.39 20.16 25.50
CA ALA A 150 25.61 20.30 24.05
C ALA A 150 24.69 21.37 23.45
N PRO A 151 25.12 22.06 22.39
CA PRO A 151 24.27 23.06 21.70
C PRO A 151 23.02 22.36 21.10
N GLU A 152 21.87 23.02 21.21
CA GLU A 152 20.57 22.50 20.73
C GLU A 152 20.62 22.06 19.24
N ILE A 153 21.40 22.75 18.42
CA ILE A 153 21.59 22.45 16.99
C ILE A 153 22.16 21.03 16.76
N ILE A 154 23.05 20.57 17.63
CA ILE A 154 23.65 19.22 17.51
C ILE A 154 22.58 18.15 17.77
N PHE A 155 21.71 18.36 18.75
CA PHE A 155 20.60 17.45 19.02
C PHE A 155 19.58 17.43 17.88
N ASP A 156 19.25 18.62 17.34
CA ASP A 156 18.34 18.73 16.18
C ASP A 156 18.89 17.96 14.98
N LEU A 157 20.17 18.12 14.68
CA LEU A 157 20.83 17.43 13.57
C LEU A 157 20.92 15.92 13.79
N MET A 158 21.14 15.49 15.04
CA MET A 158 21.15 14.09 15.41
C MET A 158 19.75 13.44 15.26
N ILE A 159 18.68 14.14 15.65
CA ILE A 159 17.31 13.66 15.51
C ILE A 159 16.94 13.54 14.01
N VAL A 160 17.20 14.61 13.23
CA VAL A 160 16.94 14.58 11.78
C VAL A 160 17.76 13.47 11.10
N GLY A 161 19.02 13.32 11.46
CA GLY A 161 19.88 12.26 10.93
C GLY A 161 19.41 10.85 11.27
N THR A 162 19.00 10.62 12.52
CA THR A 162 18.51 9.28 12.96
C THR A 162 17.18 8.93 12.32
N LEU A 163 16.22 9.85 12.24
CA LEU A 163 14.93 9.65 11.58
C LEU A 163 15.09 9.40 10.08
N THR A 164 15.93 10.18 9.41
CA THR A 164 16.23 10.00 7.99
C THR A 164 16.90 8.66 7.72
N SER A 165 17.90 8.30 8.54
CA SER A 165 18.57 6.99 8.43
C SER A 165 17.58 5.84 8.66
N GLY A 166 16.65 5.99 9.61
CA GLY A 166 15.59 5.03 9.86
C GLY A 166 14.68 4.83 8.63
N ALA A 167 14.23 5.91 8.01
CA ALA A 167 13.41 5.84 6.79
C ALA A 167 14.16 5.14 5.63
N MET A 168 15.46 5.42 5.47
CA MET A 168 16.28 4.77 4.45
C MET A 168 16.50 3.27 4.76
N LEU A 169 16.64 2.90 6.03
CA LEU A 169 16.72 1.49 6.44
C LEU A 169 15.40 0.74 6.16
N ILE A 170 14.24 1.36 6.42
CA ILE A 170 12.93 0.77 6.08
C ILE A 170 12.82 0.54 4.57
N MET A 171 13.18 1.54 3.78
CA MET A 171 13.21 1.42 2.32
C MET A 171 14.09 0.25 1.89
N TRP A 172 15.30 0.15 2.42
CA TRP A 172 16.24 -0.93 2.10
C TRP A 172 15.71 -2.31 2.50
N ILE A 173 15.11 -2.44 3.69
CA ILE A 173 14.44 -3.68 4.14
C ILE A 173 13.33 -4.06 3.16
N GLY A 174 12.49 -3.12 2.75
CA GLY A 174 11.41 -3.35 1.80
C GLY A 174 11.90 -3.79 0.43
N GLU A 175 12.99 -3.19 -0.08
CA GLU A 175 13.63 -3.62 -1.32
C GLU A 175 14.24 -5.01 -1.20
N LEU A 176 14.91 -5.33 -0.10
CA LEU A 176 15.46 -6.66 0.16
C LEU A 176 14.37 -7.74 0.18
N ILE A 177 13.23 -7.47 0.83
CA ILE A 177 12.08 -8.38 0.81
C ILE A 177 11.58 -8.58 -0.63
N THR A 178 11.49 -7.52 -1.42
CA THR A 178 11.03 -7.59 -2.81
C THR A 178 11.98 -8.40 -3.69
N GLN A 179 13.30 -8.26 -3.49
CA GLN A 179 14.32 -8.94 -4.30
C GLN A 179 14.55 -10.39 -3.90
N ARG A 180 14.60 -10.69 -2.60
CA ARG A 180 14.98 -12.01 -2.06
C ARG A 180 13.86 -12.75 -1.35
N GLY A 181 12.77 -12.06 -1.03
CA GLY A 181 11.62 -12.61 -0.32
C GLY A 181 10.47 -12.99 -1.24
N ILE A 182 9.26 -12.89 -0.70
CA ILE A 182 8.01 -13.17 -1.41
C ILE A 182 7.15 -11.91 -1.43
N GLY A 183 6.62 -11.57 -2.60
CA GLY A 183 5.68 -10.47 -2.73
C GLY A 183 6.33 -9.11 -2.91
N ASN A 184 5.59 -8.05 -2.58
CA ASN A 184 6.07 -6.68 -2.57
C ASN A 184 6.45 -6.30 -1.13
N GLY A 185 7.74 -6.09 -0.85
CA GLY A 185 8.23 -5.82 0.50
C GLY A 185 7.64 -4.56 1.12
N MET A 186 7.38 -3.54 0.31
CA MET A 186 6.77 -2.30 0.79
C MET A 186 5.33 -2.52 1.27
N SER A 187 4.54 -3.24 0.49
CA SER A 187 3.17 -3.60 0.85
C SER A 187 3.14 -4.50 2.09
N LEU A 188 4.10 -5.42 2.24
CA LEU A 188 4.22 -6.28 3.42
C LEU A 188 4.58 -5.50 4.69
N ILE A 189 5.41 -4.45 4.60
CA ILE A 189 5.71 -3.57 5.73
C ILE A 189 4.45 -2.80 6.15
N ILE A 190 3.66 -2.27 5.19
CA ILE A 190 2.39 -1.61 5.49
C ILE A 190 1.44 -2.58 6.18
N PHE A 191 1.32 -3.79 5.65
CA PHE A 191 0.52 -4.86 6.25
C PHE A 191 0.95 -5.15 7.69
N ALA A 192 2.26 -5.30 7.94
CA ALA A 192 2.79 -5.55 9.28
C ALA A 192 2.49 -4.40 10.26
N ASN A 193 2.50 -3.15 9.77
CA ASN A 193 2.15 -1.97 10.56
C ASN A 193 0.69 -1.97 10.97
N ILE A 194 -0.22 -2.22 10.01
CA ILE A 194 -1.65 -2.28 10.27
C ILE A 194 -1.97 -3.42 11.23
N MET A 195 -1.42 -4.61 10.97
CA MET A 195 -1.63 -5.78 11.85
C MET A 195 -1.16 -5.57 13.28
N ALA A 196 -0.07 -4.83 13.47
CA ALA A 196 0.46 -4.58 14.80
C ALA A 196 -0.38 -3.60 15.63
N GLY A 197 -1.04 -2.65 14.98
CA GLY A 197 -1.92 -1.69 15.67
C GLY A 197 -3.33 -2.25 15.95
N LEU A 198 -3.76 -3.27 15.20
CA LEU A 198 -5.12 -3.80 15.26
C LEU A 198 -5.51 -4.35 16.64
N PRO A 199 -4.69 -5.18 17.32
CA PRO A 199 -5.01 -5.65 18.67
C PRO A 199 -5.20 -4.51 19.66
N GLN A 200 -4.31 -3.53 19.67
CA GLN A 200 -4.40 -2.38 20.56
C GLN A 200 -5.68 -1.56 20.33
N ALA A 201 -6.06 -1.35 19.06
CA ALA A 201 -7.30 -0.65 18.73
C ALA A 201 -8.57 -1.41 19.21
N ILE A 202 -8.55 -2.73 19.09
CA ILE A 202 -9.66 -3.57 19.57
C ILE A 202 -9.74 -3.55 21.09
N PHE A 203 -8.62 -3.72 21.80
CA PHE A 203 -8.58 -3.75 23.28
C PHE A 203 -8.92 -2.38 23.89
N SER A 204 -8.43 -1.28 23.32
CA SER A 204 -8.75 0.07 23.81
C SER A 204 -10.24 0.42 23.69
N SER A 205 -10.98 -0.25 22.82
CA SER A 205 -12.43 -0.07 22.70
C SER A 205 -13.23 -0.72 23.83
N THR A 206 -12.61 -1.65 24.59
CA THR A 206 -13.24 -2.38 25.67
C THR A 206 -13.01 -1.74 27.05
N GLU A 207 -12.04 -0.84 27.18
CA GLU A 207 -11.72 -0.20 28.46
C GLU A 207 -12.82 0.78 28.87
N GLY A 208 -13.63 0.41 29.84
CA GLY A 208 -14.41 1.31 30.68
C GLY A 208 -15.92 1.17 30.73
N ASN A 209 -16.61 0.46 29.82
CA ASN A 209 -18.09 0.36 29.85
C ASN A 209 -18.63 -0.94 29.22
N ALA A 210 -19.82 -1.39 29.68
CA ALA A 210 -20.57 -2.49 29.07
C ALA A 210 -20.86 -2.25 27.56
N GLY A 211 -20.89 -0.98 27.13
CA GLY A 211 -20.97 -0.59 25.72
C GLY A 211 -19.72 -0.94 24.89
N GLY A 212 -18.55 -1.07 25.50
CA GLY A 212 -17.31 -1.44 24.82
C GLY A 212 -17.34 -2.84 24.22
N ILE A 213 -17.97 -3.80 24.89
CA ILE A 213 -18.13 -5.17 24.37
C ILE A 213 -19.03 -5.18 23.13
N ILE A 214 -20.11 -4.42 23.14
CA ILE A 214 -21.01 -4.30 21.97
C ILE A 214 -20.24 -3.69 20.78
N THR A 215 -19.48 -2.65 21.02
CA THR A 215 -18.64 -2.01 20.00
C THR A 215 -17.60 -2.98 19.42
N MET A 216 -16.95 -3.77 20.26
CA MET A 216 -16.00 -4.81 19.81
C MET A 216 -16.69 -5.86 18.94
N VAL A 217 -17.87 -6.35 19.32
CA VAL A 217 -18.63 -7.31 18.53
C VAL A 217 -19.03 -6.74 17.17
N ILE A 218 -19.46 -5.48 17.13
CA ILE A 218 -19.80 -4.78 15.87
C ILE A 218 -18.56 -4.67 14.97
N ILE A 219 -17.41 -4.28 15.50
CA ILE A 219 -16.16 -4.18 14.74
C ILE A 219 -15.75 -5.54 14.16
N CYS A 220 -15.76 -6.58 14.97
CA CYS A 220 -15.44 -7.94 14.51
C CYS A 220 -16.43 -8.41 13.43
N ALA A 221 -17.73 -8.14 13.59
CA ALA A 221 -18.74 -8.48 12.60
C ALA A 221 -18.52 -7.75 11.26
N ILE A 222 -18.15 -6.45 11.29
CA ILE A 222 -17.84 -5.66 10.10
C ILE A 222 -16.60 -6.22 9.41
N ILE A 223 -15.53 -6.52 10.14
CA ILE A 223 -14.31 -7.10 9.58
C ILE A 223 -14.61 -8.45 8.91
N LEU A 224 -15.37 -9.33 9.59
CA LEU A 224 -15.77 -10.63 9.05
C LEU A 224 -16.64 -10.52 7.80
N LEU A 225 -17.43 -9.47 7.65
CA LEU A 225 -18.27 -9.23 6.47
C LEU A 225 -17.44 -8.62 5.32
N VAL A 226 -16.54 -7.70 5.63
CA VAL A 226 -15.76 -6.97 4.63
C VAL A 226 -14.70 -7.86 3.97
N ILE A 227 -14.07 -8.77 4.73
CA ILE A 227 -13.02 -9.66 4.19
C ILE A 227 -13.51 -10.50 3.00
N PRO A 228 -14.62 -11.28 3.08
CA PRO A 228 -15.12 -12.05 1.93
C PRO A 228 -15.49 -11.18 0.74
N LEU A 229 -16.00 -9.97 0.99
CA LEU A 229 -16.39 -9.02 -0.05
C LEU A 229 -15.18 -8.55 -0.85
N ILE A 230 -14.06 -8.26 -0.16
CA ILE A 230 -12.79 -7.89 -0.79
C ILE A 230 -12.23 -9.08 -1.58
N VAL A 231 -12.23 -10.27 -0.99
CA VAL A 231 -11.74 -11.50 -1.66
C VAL A 231 -12.53 -11.79 -2.94
N PHE A 232 -13.85 -11.58 -2.91
CA PHE A 232 -14.72 -11.74 -4.07
C PHE A 232 -14.36 -10.78 -5.20
N LEU A 233 -14.11 -9.51 -4.88
CA LEU A 233 -13.70 -8.50 -5.86
C LEU A 233 -12.32 -8.80 -6.46
N GLU A 234 -11.32 -9.07 -5.60
CA GLU A 234 -9.93 -9.29 -6.02
C GLU A 234 -9.75 -10.55 -6.87
N ARG A 235 -10.55 -11.60 -6.61
CA ARG A 235 -10.53 -12.85 -7.39
C ARG A 235 -11.40 -12.82 -8.62
N GLY A 236 -12.24 -11.80 -8.78
CA GLY A 236 -13.09 -11.61 -9.94
C GLY A 236 -12.26 -11.52 -11.23
N GLN A 237 -12.60 -12.32 -12.24
CA GLN A 237 -11.92 -12.31 -13.54
C GLN A 237 -12.94 -12.30 -14.67
N ARG A 238 -12.74 -11.45 -15.67
CA ARG A 238 -13.44 -11.53 -16.94
C ARG A 238 -12.60 -12.34 -17.92
N ARG A 239 -13.12 -13.45 -18.40
CA ARG A 239 -12.45 -14.34 -19.35
C ARG A 239 -12.87 -13.97 -20.76
N ILE A 240 -11.93 -13.46 -21.58
CA ILE A 240 -12.15 -13.16 -23.00
C ILE A 240 -11.73 -14.40 -23.81
N PRO A 241 -12.60 -15.01 -24.64
CA PRO A 241 -12.22 -16.17 -25.45
C PRO A 241 -11.22 -15.75 -26.54
N VAL A 242 -10.13 -16.48 -26.64
CA VAL A 242 -9.09 -16.33 -27.66
C VAL A 242 -8.99 -17.66 -28.42
N SER A 243 -9.12 -17.60 -29.72
CA SER A 243 -8.97 -18.76 -30.61
C SER A 243 -7.65 -18.69 -31.35
N TYR A 244 -6.97 -19.82 -31.45
CA TYR A 244 -5.75 -19.97 -32.23
C TYR A 244 -6.06 -20.70 -33.53
N ALA A 245 -5.45 -20.25 -34.64
CA ALA A 245 -5.62 -20.87 -35.94
C ALA A 245 -5.14 -22.34 -35.90
N LYS A 246 -5.94 -23.23 -36.49
CA LYS A 246 -5.54 -24.64 -36.67
C LYS A 246 -4.43 -24.67 -37.71
N ARG A 247 -3.29 -25.28 -37.40
CA ARG A 247 -2.23 -25.59 -38.35
C ARG A 247 -2.26 -27.07 -38.66
N VAL A 248 -2.29 -27.42 -39.95
CA VAL A 248 -2.12 -28.80 -40.41
C VAL A 248 -0.63 -28.99 -40.66
N VAL A 249 0.02 -29.85 -39.86
CA VAL A 249 1.43 -30.25 -40.03
C VAL A 249 1.42 -31.70 -40.45
N GLY A 250 1.59 -31.95 -41.77
CA GLY A 250 1.47 -33.26 -42.36
C GLY A 250 0.05 -33.83 -42.25
N ARG A 251 -0.10 -35.06 -41.69
CA ARG A 251 -1.40 -35.71 -41.45
C ARG A 251 -2.05 -35.37 -40.11
N ARG A 252 -1.41 -34.57 -39.26
CA ARG A 252 -1.93 -34.22 -37.91
C ARG A 252 -2.42 -32.81 -37.87
N MET A 253 -3.62 -32.56 -37.37
CA MET A 253 -4.11 -31.27 -37.02
C MET A 253 -3.50 -30.87 -35.68
N MET A 254 -2.64 -29.83 -35.65
CA MET A 254 -2.13 -29.20 -34.45
C MET A 254 -2.76 -27.81 -34.26
N GLY A 255 -3.18 -27.51 -33.06
CA GLY A 255 -3.80 -26.22 -32.70
C GLY A 255 -5.34 -26.28 -32.71
N GLY A 256 -5.96 -25.14 -32.55
CA GLY A 256 -7.44 -25.01 -32.45
C GLY A 256 -7.98 -25.10 -31.04
N GLN A 257 -7.12 -25.01 -30.02
CA GLN A 257 -7.58 -24.85 -28.65
C GLN A 257 -8.08 -23.42 -28.43
N THR A 258 -9.29 -23.28 -27.93
CA THR A 258 -9.80 -22.04 -27.41
C THR A 258 -9.23 -21.82 -26.02
N THR A 259 -8.44 -20.77 -25.87
CA THR A 259 -7.90 -20.33 -24.57
C THR A 259 -8.64 -19.06 -24.14
N TYR A 260 -8.57 -18.72 -22.88
CA TYR A 260 -9.17 -17.50 -22.36
C TYR A 260 -8.07 -16.55 -21.91
N LEU A 261 -8.22 -15.27 -22.28
CA LEU A 261 -7.43 -14.17 -21.71
C LEU A 261 -8.13 -13.72 -20.41
N PRO A 262 -7.57 -14.03 -19.23
CA PRO A 262 -8.15 -13.60 -17.97
C PRO A 262 -7.79 -12.13 -17.71
N ILE A 263 -8.79 -11.26 -17.61
CA ILE A 263 -8.63 -9.88 -17.15
C ILE A 263 -9.18 -9.80 -15.73
N LYS A 264 -8.33 -9.48 -14.74
CA LYS A 264 -8.77 -9.27 -13.36
C LYS A 264 -9.77 -8.10 -13.31
N VAL A 265 -10.83 -8.20 -12.53
CA VAL A 265 -11.81 -7.12 -12.31
C VAL A 265 -11.11 -5.94 -11.66
N ASN A 266 -10.31 -6.20 -10.64
CA ASN A 266 -9.40 -5.23 -10.06
C ASN A 266 -7.98 -5.45 -10.61
N THR A 267 -7.67 -4.85 -11.76
CA THR A 267 -6.35 -4.92 -12.38
C THR A 267 -5.33 -4.07 -11.63
N ALA A 268 -5.78 -3.03 -10.94
CA ALA A 268 -4.96 -2.09 -10.21
C ALA A 268 -4.58 -2.60 -8.79
N GLY A 269 -5.26 -3.62 -8.26
CA GLY A 269 -5.03 -4.13 -6.92
C GLY A 269 -5.31 -3.10 -5.83
N VAL A 270 -4.49 -3.10 -4.78
CA VAL A 270 -4.62 -2.18 -3.64
C VAL A 270 -3.90 -0.84 -3.83
N VAL A 271 -3.10 -0.69 -4.89
CA VAL A 271 -2.26 0.49 -5.12
C VAL A 271 -3.06 1.80 -5.20
N PRO A 272 -4.22 1.88 -5.88
CA PRO A 272 -5.05 3.08 -5.92
C PRO A 272 -5.48 3.58 -4.54
N ILE A 273 -5.74 2.67 -3.62
CA ILE A 273 -6.19 3.00 -2.26
C ILE A 273 -5.03 3.56 -1.45
N ILE A 274 -3.84 2.96 -1.59
CA ILE A 274 -2.62 3.44 -0.94
C ILE A 274 -2.32 4.86 -1.43
N PHE A 275 -2.45 5.13 -2.73
CA PHE A 275 -2.21 6.45 -3.32
C PHE A 275 -3.26 7.48 -2.87
N ALA A 276 -4.54 7.13 -2.87
CA ALA A 276 -5.60 7.98 -2.37
C ALA A 276 -5.37 8.35 -0.89
N SER A 277 -5.06 7.35 -0.07
CA SER A 277 -4.76 7.56 1.35
C SER A 277 -3.54 8.46 1.57
N ALA A 278 -2.44 8.21 0.84
CA ALA A 278 -1.22 9.00 0.96
C ALA A 278 -1.45 10.46 0.54
N LEU A 279 -2.23 10.71 -0.53
CA LEU A 279 -2.53 12.06 -0.99
C LEU A 279 -3.44 12.80 -0.01
N LEU A 280 -4.45 12.14 0.56
CA LEU A 280 -5.33 12.72 1.58
C LEU A 280 -4.59 13.02 2.89
N TYR A 281 -3.57 12.25 3.16
CA TYR A 281 -2.75 12.39 4.34
C TYR A 281 -1.79 13.59 4.26
N PHE A 282 -1.32 13.94 3.06
CA PHE A 282 -0.33 14.99 2.86
C PHE A 282 -0.73 16.37 3.41
N PRO A 283 -1.96 16.91 3.21
CA PRO A 283 -2.40 18.17 3.81
C PRO A 283 -2.45 18.10 5.34
N ALA A 284 -2.86 16.97 5.92
CA ALA A 284 -2.87 16.78 7.36
C ALA A 284 -1.44 16.82 7.94
N GLN A 285 -0.48 16.23 7.24
CA GLN A 285 0.92 16.24 7.61
C GLN A 285 1.51 17.67 7.57
N ILE A 286 1.20 18.46 6.54
CA ILE A 286 1.63 19.87 6.47
C ILE A 286 1.04 20.66 7.63
N ALA A 287 -0.22 20.46 8.00
CA ALA A 287 -0.85 21.15 9.13
C ALA A 287 -0.18 20.84 10.47
N VAL A 288 0.32 19.64 10.62
CA VAL A 288 1.09 19.22 11.81
C VAL A 288 2.43 19.97 11.87
N PHE A 289 3.08 20.20 10.72
CA PHE A 289 4.37 20.92 10.66
C PHE A 289 4.23 22.42 10.89
N PHE A 290 3.06 23.01 10.60
CA PHE A 290 2.80 24.44 10.72
C PHE A 290 1.59 24.75 11.63
N PRO A 291 1.67 24.46 12.94
CA PRO A 291 0.53 24.61 13.86
C PRO A 291 0.07 26.06 14.05
N GLY A 292 0.94 27.05 13.74
CA GLY A 292 0.63 28.49 13.90
C GLY A 292 -0.15 29.11 12.73
N ILE A 293 -0.38 28.40 11.62
CA ILE A 293 -0.98 28.97 10.41
C ILE A 293 -2.45 28.53 10.29
N GLY A 294 -3.37 29.42 10.67
CA GLY A 294 -4.81 29.09 10.77
C GLY A 294 -5.46 28.60 9.47
N TRP A 295 -5.09 29.13 8.30
CA TRP A 295 -5.66 28.67 7.04
C TRP A 295 -5.23 27.24 6.67
N ILE A 296 -3.98 26.84 7.00
CA ILE A 296 -3.49 25.47 6.79
C ILE A 296 -4.27 24.49 7.68
N GLN A 297 -4.50 24.89 8.94
CA GLN A 297 -5.30 24.10 9.88
C GLN A 297 -6.75 23.97 9.41
N ALA A 298 -7.35 25.04 8.88
CA ALA A 298 -8.70 25.02 8.34
C ALA A 298 -8.83 24.08 7.12
N VAL A 299 -7.88 24.14 6.18
CA VAL A 299 -7.84 23.25 5.00
C VAL A 299 -7.63 21.79 5.43
N ALA A 300 -6.67 21.53 6.31
CA ALA A 300 -6.39 20.20 6.79
C ALA A 300 -7.59 19.59 7.56
N SER A 301 -8.27 20.38 8.38
CA SER A 301 -9.46 19.92 9.11
C SER A 301 -10.62 19.61 8.17
N ALA A 302 -10.85 20.43 7.16
CA ALA A 302 -11.88 20.21 6.15
C ALA A 302 -11.63 18.95 5.32
N LEU A 303 -10.34 18.68 4.99
CA LEU A 303 -9.94 17.51 4.20
C LEU A 303 -9.84 16.22 5.03
N SER A 304 -9.54 16.32 6.33
CA SER A 304 -9.34 15.15 7.20
C SER A 304 -10.61 14.63 7.86
N ARG A 305 -11.65 15.47 7.99
CA ARG A 305 -12.88 15.15 8.73
C ARG A 305 -14.15 15.49 7.93
N GLY A 306 -15.21 14.72 8.18
CA GLY A 306 -16.53 14.98 7.65
C GLY A 306 -16.81 14.38 6.26
N TRP A 307 -17.92 14.76 5.68
CA TRP A 307 -18.41 14.25 4.40
C TRP A 307 -17.48 14.56 3.22
N LEU A 308 -16.74 15.68 3.29
CA LEU A 308 -15.79 16.09 2.24
C LEU A 308 -14.64 15.08 2.11
N ASN A 309 -14.11 14.58 3.24
CA ASN A 309 -13.10 13.53 3.24
C ASN A 309 -13.61 12.26 2.53
N TRP A 310 -14.83 11.84 2.82
CA TRP A 310 -15.40 10.65 2.18
C TRP A 310 -15.60 10.83 0.68
N VAL A 311 -16.13 11.96 0.25
CA VAL A 311 -16.31 12.26 -1.18
C VAL A 311 -14.97 12.33 -1.89
N LEU A 312 -13.99 13.02 -1.31
CA LEU A 312 -12.66 13.15 -1.91
C LEU A 312 -11.96 11.79 -1.98
N ASN A 313 -12.11 10.95 -0.97
CA ASN A 313 -11.57 9.60 -0.96
C ASN A 313 -12.16 8.75 -2.11
N VAL A 314 -13.48 8.79 -2.33
CA VAL A 314 -14.13 8.13 -3.48
C VAL A 314 -13.53 8.62 -4.80
N VAL A 315 -13.49 9.93 -4.99
CA VAL A 315 -13.00 10.54 -6.23
C VAL A 315 -11.54 10.14 -6.49
N LEU A 316 -10.70 10.18 -5.47
CA LEU A 316 -9.30 9.80 -5.58
C LEU A 316 -9.12 8.30 -5.85
N ILE A 317 -9.85 7.42 -5.18
CA ILE A 317 -9.79 5.97 -5.44
C ILE A 317 -10.19 5.69 -6.89
N VAL A 318 -11.28 6.28 -7.37
CA VAL A 318 -11.73 6.10 -8.75
C VAL A 318 -10.68 6.66 -9.73
N PHE A 319 -10.18 7.85 -9.49
CA PHE A 319 -9.14 8.47 -10.32
C PHE A 319 -7.89 7.59 -10.42
N PHE A 320 -7.34 7.18 -9.28
CA PHE A 320 -6.15 6.34 -9.25
C PHE A 320 -6.38 4.93 -9.79
N ALA A 321 -7.58 4.37 -9.64
CA ALA A 321 -7.92 3.10 -10.25
C ALA A 321 -7.83 3.15 -11.78
N TYR A 322 -8.39 4.18 -12.40
CA TYR A 322 -8.26 4.39 -13.83
C TYR A 322 -6.84 4.70 -14.26
N PHE A 323 -6.17 5.61 -13.54
CA PHE A 323 -4.79 6.00 -13.82
C PHE A 323 -3.86 4.78 -13.79
N TYR A 324 -3.91 4.00 -12.72
CA TYR A 324 -3.04 2.85 -12.54
C TYR A 324 -3.36 1.70 -13.51
N THR A 325 -4.65 1.46 -13.77
CA THR A 325 -5.05 0.45 -14.76
C THR A 325 -4.52 0.80 -16.16
N SER A 326 -4.56 2.07 -16.56
CA SER A 326 -4.04 2.53 -17.86
C SER A 326 -2.51 2.42 -17.95
N MET A 327 -1.81 2.50 -16.83
CA MET A 327 -0.36 2.42 -16.75
C MET A 327 0.15 0.96 -16.75
N VAL A 328 -0.53 0.08 -16.00
CA VAL A 328 -0.11 -1.32 -15.83
C VAL A 328 -0.49 -2.18 -17.02
N PHE A 329 -1.63 -1.90 -17.61
CA PHE A 329 -2.14 -2.70 -18.73
C PHE A 329 -2.16 -1.92 -20.03
N ASN A 330 -1.27 -2.31 -20.97
CA ASN A 330 -1.25 -1.75 -22.31
C ASN A 330 -2.05 -2.63 -23.28
N PRO A 331 -3.23 -2.20 -23.75
CA PRO A 331 -4.05 -2.97 -24.68
C PRO A 331 -3.39 -3.19 -26.03
N ASP A 332 -2.57 -2.23 -26.51
CA ASP A 332 -1.91 -2.30 -27.80
C ASP A 332 -0.84 -3.40 -27.81
N ASP A 333 0.04 -3.42 -26.78
CA ASP A 333 1.06 -4.46 -26.63
C ASP A 333 0.43 -5.85 -26.49
N THR A 334 -0.68 -5.96 -25.75
CA THR A 334 -1.41 -7.22 -25.59
C THR A 334 -2.00 -7.71 -26.91
N ALA A 335 -2.59 -6.80 -27.70
CA ALA A 335 -3.15 -7.14 -29.01
C ALA A 335 -2.07 -7.54 -30.01
N ASP A 336 -0.91 -6.87 -30.01
CA ASP A 336 0.22 -7.20 -30.86
C ASP A 336 0.85 -8.56 -30.48
N ASN A 337 0.96 -8.86 -29.19
CA ASN A 337 1.43 -10.16 -28.71
C ASN A 337 0.48 -11.29 -29.11
N LEU A 338 -0.82 -11.10 -28.97
CA LEU A 338 -1.83 -12.05 -29.46
C LEU A 338 -1.69 -12.27 -30.98
N LYS A 339 -1.54 -11.19 -31.76
CA LYS A 339 -1.34 -11.28 -33.21
C LYS A 339 -0.07 -12.05 -33.57
N LYS A 340 1.06 -11.78 -32.89
CA LYS A 340 2.33 -12.49 -33.11
C LYS A 340 2.23 -13.98 -32.81
N GLN A 341 1.42 -14.37 -31.83
CA GLN A 341 1.16 -15.75 -31.45
C GLN A 341 0.09 -16.44 -32.31
N GLY A 342 -0.49 -15.74 -33.30
CA GLY A 342 -1.56 -16.27 -34.14
C GLY A 342 -2.91 -16.41 -33.44
N GLY A 343 -3.08 -15.77 -32.28
CA GLY A 343 -4.32 -15.71 -31.53
C GLY A 343 -5.25 -14.59 -32.04
N PHE A 344 -6.54 -14.82 -32.03
CA PHE A 344 -7.54 -13.80 -32.36
C PHE A 344 -8.79 -13.95 -31.47
N ILE A 345 -9.47 -12.85 -31.27
CA ILE A 345 -10.77 -12.82 -30.57
C ILE A 345 -11.87 -13.10 -31.59
N PRO A 346 -12.74 -14.10 -31.39
CA PRO A 346 -13.83 -14.38 -32.31
C PRO A 346 -14.70 -13.14 -32.54
N GLY A 347 -14.92 -12.80 -33.82
CA GLY A 347 -15.71 -11.62 -34.22
C GLY A 347 -14.96 -10.30 -34.25
N VAL A 348 -13.66 -10.25 -33.89
CA VAL A 348 -12.85 -9.03 -33.88
C VAL A 348 -11.62 -9.18 -34.77
N ARG A 349 -11.33 -8.23 -35.66
CA ARG A 349 -10.13 -8.24 -36.49
C ARG A 349 -8.85 -8.15 -35.66
N PRO A 350 -7.82 -8.96 -35.93
CA PRO A 350 -6.53 -8.87 -35.24
C PRO A 350 -5.87 -7.48 -35.44
N GLY A 351 -5.19 -6.99 -34.39
CA GLY A 351 -4.50 -5.70 -34.39
C GLY A 351 -5.28 -4.60 -33.68
N ARG A 352 -5.37 -3.39 -34.27
CA ARG A 352 -5.99 -2.21 -33.64
C ARG A 352 -7.43 -2.42 -33.16
N ALA A 353 -8.23 -3.22 -33.87
CA ALA A 353 -9.60 -3.52 -33.45
C ALA A 353 -9.62 -4.39 -32.19
N THR A 354 -8.68 -5.32 -32.05
CA THR A 354 -8.50 -6.13 -30.82
C THR A 354 -8.07 -5.26 -29.64
N ALA A 355 -7.13 -4.33 -29.86
CA ALA A 355 -6.72 -3.37 -28.83
C ALA A 355 -7.89 -2.50 -28.36
N ALA A 356 -8.68 -1.95 -29.29
CA ALA A 356 -9.86 -1.16 -28.98
C ALA A 356 -10.92 -1.97 -28.19
N TYR A 357 -11.13 -3.24 -28.55
CA TYR A 357 -12.05 -4.14 -27.85
C TYR A 357 -11.59 -4.38 -26.41
N ILE A 358 -10.30 -4.70 -26.21
CA ILE A 358 -9.70 -4.92 -24.89
C ILE A 358 -9.78 -3.65 -24.05
N LYS A 359 -9.44 -2.48 -24.61
CA LYS A 359 -9.54 -1.17 -23.93
C LYS A 359 -10.96 -0.88 -23.47
N ASN A 360 -11.94 -1.13 -24.33
CA ASN A 360 -13.36 -0.93 -23.98
C ASN A 360 -13.83 -1.91 -22.90
N ALA A 361 -13.37 -3.17 -22.95
CA ALA A 361 -13.65 -4.15 -21.93
C ALA A 361 -13.05 -3.76 -20.57
N LEU A 362 -11.81 -3.27 -20.55
CA LEU A 362 -11.13 -2.76 -19.35
C LEU A 362 -11.89 -1.58 -18.75
N ASN A 363 -12.21 -0.56 -19.54
CA ASN A 363 -12.92 0.62 -19.04
C ASN A 363 -14.28 0.26 -18.41
N LYS A 364 -15.00 -0.70 -19.01
CA LYS A 364 -16.29 -1.17 -18.49
C LYS A 364 -16.16 -1.97 -17.18
N ILE A 365 -15.01 -2.58 -16.92
CA ILE A 365 -14.75 -3.36 -15.69
C ILE A 365 -14.18 -2.45 -14.61
N THR A 366 -13.31 -1.51 -14.97
CA THR A 366 -12.62 -0.62 -14.01
C THR A 366 -13.60 0.26 -13.25
N LEU A 367 -14.64 0.79 -13.88
CA LEU A 367 -15.60 1.67 -13.19
C LEU A 367 -16.35 0.95 -12.05
N PRO A 368 -17.05 -0.18 -12.30
CA PRO A 368 -17.71 -0.90 -11.22
C PRO A 368 -16.74 -1.36 -10.12
N SER A 369 -15.54 -1.80 -10.52
CA SER A 369 -14.50 -2.20 -9.57
C SER A 369 -14.06 -1.04 -8.68
N ALA A 370 -13.77 0.12 -9.25
CA ALA A 370 -13.35 1.31 -8.52
C ALA A 370 -14.44 1.82 -7.56
N VAL A 371 -15.71 1.84 -8.01
CA VAL A 371 -16.85 2.21 -7.16
C VAL A 371 -17.02 1.22 -6.01
N PHE A 372 -16.90 -0.07 -6.28
CA PHE A 372 -17.01 -1.10 -5.25
C PHE A 372 -15.86 -1.02 -4.22
N LEU A 373 -14.62 -0.77 -4.67
CA LEU A 373 -13.49 -0.51 -3.80
C LEU A 373 -13.72 0.72 -2.91
N ALA A 374 -14.24 1.80 -3.50
CA ALA A 374 -14.55 3.03 -2.77
C ALA A 374 -15.64 2.79 -1.71
N LEU A 375 -16.69 2.01 -2.04
CA LEU A 375 -17.73 1.64 -1.07
C LEU A 375 -17.18 0.83 0.09
N ILE A 376 -16.34 -0.20 -0.20
CA ILE A 376 -15.70 -1.00 0.85
C ILE A 376 -14.80 -0.16 1.73
N ALA A 377 -14.10 0.84 1.18
CA ALA A 377 -13.23 1.73 1.94
C ALA A 377 -14.01 2.67 2.86
N ILE A 378 -15.18 3.16 2.41
CA ILE A 378 -15.91 4.21 3.10
C ILE A 378 -16.93 3.67 4.10
N VAL A 379 -17.65 2.59 3.78
CA VAL A 379 -18.72 2.07 4.65
C VAL A 379 -18.21 1.78 6.07
N PRO A 380 -17.10 1.05 6.29
CA PRO A 380 -16.55 0.87 7.63
C PRO A 380 -16.13 2.18 8.28
N SER A 381 -15.54 3.11 7.51
CA SER A 381 -15.10 4.41 8.02
C SER A 381 -16.28 5.26 8.53
N ILE A 382 -17.42 5.23 7.84
CA ILE A 382 -18.66 5.88 8.30
C ILE A 382 -19.14 5.22 9.59
N ILE A 383 -19.24 3.89 9.63
CA ILE A 383 -19.73 3.18 10.80
C ILE A 383 -18.82 3.46 12.02
N PHE A 384 -17.50 3.42 11.81
CA PHE A 384 -16.56 3.69 12.88
C PHE A 384 -16.58 5.16 13.35
N SER A 385 -16.97 6.11 12.50
CA SER A 385 -17.13 7.50 12.90
C SER A 385 -18.21 7.70 13.98
N PHE A 386 -19.22 6.83 14.01
CA PHE A 386 -20.26 6.86 15.03
C PHE A 386 -19.82 6.27 16.39
N THR A 387 -18.72 5.49 16.42
CA THR A 387 -18.23 4.92 17.67
C THR A 387 -17.47 5.93 18.54
N GLY A 388 -17.08 7.07 17.98
CA GLY A 388 -16.34 8.13 18.69
C GLY A 388 -14.89 7.77 19.06
N ASN A 389 -14.43 6.55 18.80
CA ASN A 389 -13.07 6.11 19.11
C ASN A 389 -12.14 6.38 17.93
N GLN A 390 -11.13 7.24 18.13
CA GLN A 390 -10.19 7.65 17.08
C GLN A 390 -9.31 6.51 16.57
N LEU A 391 -8.94 5.57 17.44
CA LEU A 391 -8.14 4.42 17.03
C LEU A 391 -8.91 3.54 16.05
N ILE A 392 -10.20 3.34 16.30
CA ILE A 392 -11.08 2.56 15.41
C ILE A 392 -11.29 3.29 14.09
N GLN A 393 -11.42 4.63 14.12
CA GLN A 393 -11.50 5.44 12.90
C GLN A 393 -10.25 5.32 12.03
N ALA A 394 -9.06 5.24 12.65
CA ALA A 394 -7.79 5.06 11.94
C ALA A 394 -7.73 3.69 11.22
N PHE A 395 -8.37 2.65 11.77
CA PHE A 395 -8.52 1.33 11.14
C PHE A 395 -9.66 1.24 10.13
N GLY A 396 -10.16 2.32 9.59
CA GLY A 396 -11.24 2.37 8.61
C GLY A 396 -11.11 1.36 7.45
N GLY A 397 -12.09 1.33 6.58
CA GLY A 397 -12.17 0.36 5.48
C GLY A 397 -10.93 0.31 4.59
N THR A 398 -10.20 1.41 4.45
CA THR A 398 -8.94 1.46 3.68
C THR A 398 -7.86 0.54 4.25
N SER A 399 -7.69 0.53 5.58
CA SER A 399 -6.69 -0.31 6.24
C SER A 399 -7.01 -1.81 6.09
N ILE A 400 -8.30 -2.19 6.27
CA ILE A 400 -8.75 -3.57 6.08
C ILE A 400 -8.55 -3.99 4.62
N LEU A 401 -8.84 -3.10 3.68
CA LEU A 401 -8.70 -3.35 2.25
C LEU A 401 -7.24 -3.58 1.86
N ILE A 402 -6.34 -2.71 2.35
CA ILE A 402 -4.89 -2.87 2.13
C ILE A 402 -4.41 -4.18 2.75
N MET A 403 -4.83 -4.50 3.97
CA MET A 403 -4.43 -5.72 4.65
C MET A 403 -4.82 -6.98 3.86
N VAL A 404 -6.07 -7.10 3.45
CA VAL A 404 -6.58 -8.27 2.71
C VAL A 404 -5.96 -8.35 1.32
N GLY A 405 -5.86 -7.22 0.62
CA GLY A 405 -5.31 -7.18 -0.74
C GLY A 405 -3.82 -7.54 -0.79
N VAL A 406 -3.02 -7.09 0.18
CA VAL A 406 -1.60 -7.46 0.28
C VAL A 406 -1.44 -8.95 0.54
N VAL A 407 -2.27 -9.54 1.41
CA VAL A 407 -2.25 -10.99 1.65
C VAL A 407 -2.59 -11.74 0.38
N LEU A 408 -3.63 -11.33 -0.35
CA LEU A 408 -4.03 -11.97 -1.61
C LEU A 408 -2.95 -11.85 -2.69
N ASP A 409 -2.35 -10.67 -2.88
CA ASP A 409 -1.24 -10.47 -3.84
C ASP A 409 -0.04 -11.35 -3.49
N THR A 410 0.28 -11.47 -2.20
CA THR A 410 1.39 -12.31 -1.74
C THR A 410 1.09 -13.80 -1.98
N VAL A 411 -0.15 -14.24 -1.73
CA VAL A 411 -0.57 -15.62 -1.98
C VAL A 411 -0.59 -15.92 -3.48
N ASP A 412 -1.11 -15.01 -4.32
CA ASP A 412 -1.12 -15.17 -5.78
C ASP A 412 0.31 -15.32 -6.34
N LYS A 413 1.27 -14.51 -5.86
CA LYS A 413 2.68 -14.61 -6.23
C LYS A 413 3.32 -15.92 -5.78
N LEU A 414 2.97 -16.36 -4.57
CA LEU A 414 3.44 -17.63 -4.04
C LEU A 414 2.88 -18.82 -4.82
N GLU A 415 1.58 -18.82 -5.16
CA GLU A 415 0.97 -19.84 -6.01
C GLU A 415 1.60 -19.86 -7.43
N GLY A 416 1.93 -18.69 -7.97
CA GLY A 416 2.65 -18.57 -9.25
C GLY A 416 4.02 -19.24 -9.20
N GLN A 417 4.80 -18.98 -8.13
CA GLN A 417 6.10 -19.62 -7.95
C GLN A 417 5.98 -21.16 -7.77
N ILE A 418 5.03 -21.63 -6.97
CA ILE A 418 4.80 -23.10 -6.80
C ILE A 418 4.54 -23.76 -8.15
N LYS A 419 3.68 -23.17 -8.99
CA LYS A 419 3.38 -23.73 -10.32
C LYS A 419 4.62 -23.81 -11.21
N MET A 420 5.54 -22.86 -11.13
CA MET A 420 6.80 -22.91 -11.88
C MET A 420 7.66 -24.11 -11.43
N TYR A 421 7.77 -24.36 -10.14
CA TYR A 421 8.52 -25.51 -9.61
C TYR A 421 7.86 -26.87 -9.91
N ASP A 422 6.54 -26.94 -9.93
CA ASP A 422 5.82 -28.18 -10.31
C ASP A 422 6.09 -28.53 -11.78
N TYR A 423 6.23 -27.56 -12.68
CA TYR A 423 6.61 -27.78 -14.09
C TYR A 423 8.05 -28.27 -14.24
N ASP A 424 9.01 -27.76 -13.49
CA ASP A 424 10.40 -28.21 -13.51
C ASP A 424 10.55 -29.65 -12.98
N GLY A 425 9.66 -30.09 -12.10
CA GLY A 425 9.60 -31.46 -11.58
C GLY A 425 9.14 -32.51 -12.62
N PHE A 426 8.44 -32.07 -13.68
CA PHE A 426 8.01 -32.97 -14.78
C PHE A 426 9.12 -33.23 -15.80
N PHE A 427 10.19 -32.45 -15.82
CA PHE A 427 11.32 -32.59 -16.75
C PHE A 427 12.55 -33.26 -16.10
N LYS A 428 12.48 -33.65 -14.85
CA LYS A 428 13.45 -34.50 -14.15
C LYS A 428 12.88 -35.88 -13.93
#